data_eb39253a4e2cd8855ac34e38d8a040c6
#
_entry.id   eb39253a4e2cd8855ac34e38d8a040c6
#
_cell.length_a   1.000
_cell.length_b   1.000
_cell.length_c   1.000
_cell.angle_alpha   90.00
_cell.angle_beta   90.00
_cell.angle_gamma   90.00
#
_symmetry.space_group_name_H-M   'P 1'
#
loop_
_entity.id
_entity.type
_entity.pdbx_description
1 polymer ?
#
loop_
_entity_poly.entity_id
_entity_poly.type
_entity_poly.pdbx_seq_one_letter_code
_entity_poly.pdbx_strand_id
1 'polypeptide(L)'
;MNIKKSKKNMNLMPYIILTIVIIGSYIFLNSVSTKVNKIDYNELTKEISNQNVKELTVTPKSGAGVYILTGKLNNYGKGETFTVTIPYTDTVISSVYELAENNNLKVQTNTNPENSTWLAVIVNVV
;
A
#
# COMPACT_ATOMS: atom_id res chain seq x y z
N MET A 1 3.01 56.96 -1.60
CA MET A 1 1.82 56.13 -1.50
C MET A 1 1.90 54.88 -2.37
N ASN A 2 2.31 55.07 -3.62
CA ASN A 2 2.43 53.95 -4.52
C ASN A 2 3.41 52.90 -4.05
N ILE A 3 4.43 53.32 -3.36
CA ILE A 3 5.43 52.40 -2.83
C ILE A 3 4.83 51.44 -1.83
N LYS A 4 3.91 51.92 -1.01
CA LYS A 4 3.24 51.07 -0.03
C LYS A 4 2.38 50.02 -0.69
N LYS A 5 1.69 50.38 -1.77
CA LYS A 5 0.88 49.46 -2.52
C LYS A 5 1.72 48.33 -3.12
N SER A 6 2.88 48.71 -3.69
CA SER A 6 3.78 47.74 -4.25
C SER A 6 4.25 46.75 -3.19
N LYS A 7 4.55 47.22 -2.01
CA LYS A 7 4.98 46.37 -0.91
C LYS A 7 3.87 45.42 -0.49
N LYS A 8 2.62 45.88 -0.45
CA LYS A 8 1.51 45.01 -0.14
C LYS A 8 1.37 43.91 -1.16
N ASN A 9 1.49 44.25 -2.43
CA ASN A 9 1.39 43.24 -3.49
C ASN A 9 2.51 42.21 -3.38
N MET A 10 3.70 42.64 -3.04
CA MET A 10 4.80 41.74 -2.82
C MET A 10 4.56 40.82 -1.62
N ASN A 11 3.93 41.34 -0.58
CA ASN A 11 3.63 40.54 0.59
C ASN A 11 2.53 39.51 0.33
N LEU A 12 1.67 39.76 -0.64
CA LEU A 12 0.60 38.83 -0.98
C LEU A 12 1.10 37.61 -1.76
N MET A 13 2.19 37.77 -2.51
CA MET A 13 2.71 36.66 -3.31
C MET A 13 3.04 35.42 -2.47
N PRO A 14 3.75 35.54 -1.35
CA PRO A 14 4.00 34.36 -0.51
C PRO A 14 2.73 33.70 -0.01
N TYR A 15 1.72 34.51 0.30
CA TYR A 15 0.44 33.96 0.77
C TYR A 15 -0.30 33.22 -0.32
N ILE A 16 -0.24 33.71 -1.55
CA ILE A 16 -0.85 33.04 -2.68
C ILE A 16 -0.18 31.70 -2.91
N ILE A 17 1.14 31.67 -2.92
CA ILE A 17 1.90 30.43 -3.09
C ILE A 17 1.57 29.45 -1.99
N LEU A 18 1.54 29.91 -0.74
CA LEU A 18 1.22 29.06 0.39
C LEU A 18 -0.17 28.46 0.25
N THR A 19 -1.14 29.27 -0.15
CA THR A 19 -2.51 28.82 -0.35
C THR A 19 -2.59 27.74 -1.41
N ILE A 20 -1.88 27.92 -2.53
CA ILE A 20 -1.84 26.93 -3.60
C ILE A 20 -1.24 25.63 -3.11
N VAL A 21 -0.18 25.69 -2.33
CA VAL A 21 0.46 24.50 -1.77
C VAL A 21 -0.49 23.75 -0.84
N ILE A 22 -1.20 24.48 0.01
CA ILE A 22 -2.15 23.86 0.94
C ILE A 22 -3.28 23.19 0.19
N ILE A 23 -3.87 23.86 -0.78
CA ILE A 23 -4.97 23.31 -1.58
C ILE A 23 -4.48 22.11 -2.38
N GLY A 24 -3.33 22.21 -3.01
CA GLY A 24 -2.76 21.11 -3.77
C GLY A 24 -2.46 19.89 -2.91
N SER A 25 -1.95 20.12 -1.72
CA SER A 25 -1.69 19.03 -0.76
C SER A 25 -2.98 18.36 -0.33
N TYR A 26 -4.02 19.14 -0.07
CA TYR A 26 -5.32 18.60 0.32
C TYR A 26 -5.90 17.73 -0.79
N ILE A 27 -5.87 18.21 -2.01
CA ILE A 27 -6.37 17.45 -3.16
C ILE A 27 -5.55 16.18 -3.35
N PHE A 28 -4.24 16.28 -3.23
CA PHE A 28 -3.35 15.13 -3.38
C PHE A 28 -3.66 14.06 -2.33
N LEU A 29 -3.83 14.45 -1.07
CA LEU A 29 -4.12 13.51 0.00
C LEU A 29 -5.47 12.83 -0.22
N ASN A 30 -6.46 13.55 -0.71
CA ASN A 30 -7.76 12.96 -1.02
C ASN A 30 -7.69 12.03 -2.22
N SER A 31 -6.85 12.34 -3.18
CA SER A 31 -6.68 11.49 -4.38
C SER A 31 -5.97 10.20 -4.07
N VAL A 32 -5.16 10.19 -3.02
CA VAL A 32 -4.39 9.02 -2.60
C VAL A 32 -5.08 8.32 -1.44
N SER A 33 -6.39 8.49 -1.32
CA SER A 33 -7.14 7.82 -0.27
C SER A 33 -6.98 6.31 -0.40
N THR A 34 -6.72 5.66 0.73
CA THR A 34 -6.53 4.23 0.76
C THR A 34 -7.86 3.51 0.60
N LYS A 35 -7.93 2.61 -0.36
CA LYS A 35 -9.09 1.75 -0.55
C LYS A 35 -8.62 0.32 -0.43
N VAL A 36 -9.20 -0.43 0.51
CA VAL A 36 -8.83 -1.83 0.74
C VAL A 36 -10.01 -2.70 0.34
N ASN A 37 -9.76 -3.59 -0.61
CA ASN A 37 -10.77 -4.53 -1.09
C ASN A 37 -10.50 -5.89 -0.44
N LYS A 38 -11.50 -6.43 0.25
CA LYS A 38 -11.39 -7.79 0.77
C LYS A 38 -11.79 -8.76 -0.32
N ILE A 39 -10.87 -9.64 -0.67
CA ILE A 39 -11.15 -10.70 -1.65
C ILE A 39 -10.87 -12.04 -0.99
N ASP A 40 -11.41 -13.10 -1.55
CA ASP A 40 -11.18 -14.42 -1.00
C ASP A 40 -9.99 -15.11 -1.66
N TYR A 41 -9.61 -16.26 -1.12
CA TYR A 41 -8.46 -17.00 -1.62
C TYR A 41 -8.64 -17.43 -3.07
N ASN A 42 -9.84 -17.86 -3.43
CA ASN A 42 -10.11 -18.30 -4.80
C ASN A 42 -9.96 -17.15 -5.79
N GLU A 43 -10.42 -15.97 -5.41
CA GLU A 43 -10.28 -14.80 -6.25
C GLU A 43 -8.81 -14.41 -6.39
N LEU A 44 -8.06 -14.48 -5.32
CA LEU A 44 -6.63 -14.20 -5.37
C LEU A 44 -5.91 -15.16 -6.30
N THR A 45 -6.16 -16.46 -6.19
CA THR A 45 -5.50 -17.45 -7.04
C THR A 45 -5.85 -17.24 -8.51
N LYS A 46 -7.07 -16.85 -8.78
CA LYS A 46 -7.50 -16.53 -10.13
C LYS A 46 -6.74 -15.32 -10.69
N GLU A 47 -6.61 -14.29 -9.89
CA GLU A 47 -5.90 -13.09 -10.30
C GLU A 47 -4.41 -13.36 -10.52
N ILE A 48 -3.80 -14.18 -9.68
CA ILE A 48 -2.41 -14.56 -9.89
C ILE A 48 -2.25 -15.36 -11.18
N SER A 49 -3.15 -16.31 -11.42
CA SER A 49 -3.12 -17.13 -12.64
C SER A 49 -3.29 -16.29 -13.89
N ASN A 50 -4.07 -15.24 -13.81
CA ASN A 50 -4.28 -14.31 -14.92
C ASN A 50 -3.16 -13.28 -15.04
N GLN A 51 -2.15 -13.36 -14.18
CA GLN A 51 -1.03 -12.41 -14.14
C GLN A 51 -1.50 -10.97 -13.95
N ASN A 52 -2.58 -10.82 -13.18
CA ASN A 52 -3.16 -9.51 -12.92
C ASN A 52 -2.70 -8.91 -11.58
N VAL A 53 -1.89 -9.63 -10.81
CA VAL A 53 -1.38 -9.14 -9.53
C VAL A 53 -0.06 -8.43 -9.76
N LYS A 54 0.00 -7.17 -9.37
CA LYS A 54 1.18 -6.35 -9.53
C LYS A 54 2.20 -6.59 -8.42
N GLU A 55 1.72 -6.73 -7.20
CA GLU A 55 2.57 -7.00 -6.05
C GLU A 55 1.79 -7.78 -5.01
N LEU A 56 2.49 -8.56 -4.21
CA LEU A 56 1.90 -9.39 -3.17
C LEU A 56 2.82 -9.43 -1.97
N THR A 57 2.28 -9.16 -0.80
CA THR A 57 3.01 -9.22 0.45
C THR A 57 2.30 -10.17 1.40
N VAL A 58 3.07 -11.07 2.01
CA VAL A 58 2.56 -12.03 2.98
C VAL A 58 2.99 -11.59 4.37
N THR A 59 2.02 -11.43 5.25
CA THR A 59 2.27 -11.06 6.65
C THR A 59 1.75 -12.18 7.55
N PRO A 60 2.63 -12.92 8.21
CA PRO A 60 2.20 -13.96 9.12
C PRO A 60 1.65 -13.36 10.40
N LYS A 61 0.54 -13.91 10.87
CA LYS A 61 -0.06 -13.55 12.15
C LYS A 61 -0.36 -14.82 12.93
N SER A 62 0.68 -15.42 13.45
CA SER A 62 0.59 -16.72 14.09
C SER A 62 -0.33 -16.73 15.30
N GLY A 63 -0.34 -15.65 16.09
CA GLY A 63 -1.24 -15.55 17.23
C GLY A 63 -2.70 -15.51 16.87
N ALA A 64 -3.01 -15.01 15.66
CA ALA A 64 -4.37 -15.03 15.14
C ALA A 64 -4.66 -16.27 14.29
N GLY A 65 -3.65 -17.11 14.04
CA GLY A 65 -3.81 -18.33 13.27
C GLY A 65 -4.03 -18.10 11.79
N VAL A 66 -3.53 -16.99 11.26
CA VAL A 66 -3.75 -16.64 9.86
C VAL A 66 -2.50 -16.04 9.22
N TYR A 67 -2.47 -16.07 7.89
CA TYR A 67 -1.63 -15.18 7.10
C TYR A 67 -2.53 -14.12 6.49
N ILE A 68 -2.03 -12.89 6.45
CA ILE A 68 -2.71 -11.81 5.75
C ILE A 68 -1.90 -11.48 4.51
N LEU A 69 -2.55 -11.60 3.36
CA LEU A 69 -1.93 -11.28 2.08
C LEU A 69 -2.49 -9.95 1.61
N THR A 70 -1.60 -9.04 1.26
CA THR A 70 -1.98 -7.73 0.74
C THR A 70 -1.25 -7.48 -0.56
N GLY A 71 -1.85 -6.68 -1.40
CA GLY A 71 -1.20 -6.37 -2.66
C GLY A 71 -2.05 -5.47 -3.53
N LYS A 72 -1.66 -5.42 -4.79
CA LYS A 72 -2.34 -4.59 -5.79
C LYS A 72 -2.56 -5.40 -7.05
N LEU A 73 -3.71 -5.16 -7.68
CA LEU A 73 -3.96 -5.66 -9.02
C LEU A 73 -3.54 -4.62 -10.04
N ASN A 74 -3.27 -5.07 -11.26
CA ASN A 74 -2.82 -4.17 -12.32
C ASN A 74 -3.87 -3.12 -12.69
N ASN A 75 -5.14 -3.44 -12.50
CA ASN A 75 -6.24 -2.53 -12.82
C ASN A 75 -6.66 -1.64 -11.66
N TYR A 76 -5.97 -1.71 -10.53
CA TYR A 76 -6.29 -0.87 -9.38
C TYR A 76 -5.83 0.55 -9.59
N GLY A 77 -6.57 1.47 -9.00
CA GLY A 77 -6.19 2.86 -8.95
C GLY A 77 -5.14 3.13 -7.87
N LYS A 78 -4.73 4.37 -7.81
CA LYS A 78 -3.73 4.81 -6.85
C LYS A 78 -4.26 4.65 -5.42
N GLY A 79 -3.49 4.03 -4.56
CA GLY A 79 -3.88 3.81 -3.18
C GLY A 79 -4.85 2.67 -2.98
N GLU A 80 -5.25 1.98 -4.03
CA GLU A 80 -6.15 0.84 -3.94
C GLU A 80 -5.34 -0.43 -3.75
N THR A 81 -5.76 -1.25 -2.77
CA THR A 81 -5.10 -2.52 -2.45
C THR A 81 -6.15 -3.58 -2.18
N PHE A 82 -5.72 -4.83 -2.15
CA PHE A 82 -6.58 -5.92 -1.69
C PHE A 82 -6.00 -6.55 -0.44
N THR A 83 -6.84 -7.26 0.30
CA THR A 83 -6.42 -8.07 1.44
C THR A 83 -7.12 -9.42 1.38
N VAL A 84 -6.38 -10.46 1.72
CA VAL A 84 -6.87 -11.84 1.79
C VAL A 84 -6.39 -12.43 3.09
N THR A 85 -7.28 -13.09 3.81
CA THR A 85 -6.93 -13.80 5.04
C THR A 85 -7.00 -15.30 4.78
N ILE A 86 -5.92 -16.01 5.05
CA ILE A 86 -5.86 -17.46 4.86
C ILE A 86 -5.38 -18.12 6.14
N PRO A 87 -5.69 -19.42 6.34
CA PRO A 87 -5.22 -20.13 7.52
C PRO A 87 -3.69 -20.18 7.62
N TYR A 88 -3.19 -20.17 8.83
CA TYR A 88 -1.75 -20.26 9.10
C TYR A 88 -1.32 -21.72 8.99
N THR A 89 -1.22 -22.21 7.76
CA THR A 89 -0.79 -23.57 7.46
C THR A 89 0.25 -23.56 6.34
N ASP A 90 1.16 -24.49 6.41
CA ASP A 90 2.21 -24.60 5.40
C ASP A 90 1.63 -24.96 4.03
N THR A 91 0.59 -25.76 4.01
CA THR A 91 -0.02 -26.21 2.75
C THR A 91 -0.57 -25.03 1.96
N VAL A 92 -1.33 -24.18 2.60
CA VAL A 92 -1.97 -23.06 1.90
C VAL A 92 -0.93 -22.03 1.47
N ILE A 93 -0.02 -21.67 2.35
CA ILE A 93 0.97 -20.66 2.01
C ILE A 93 1.95 -21.15 0.94
N SER A 94 2.29 -22.43 0.98
CA SER A 94 3.16 -23.04 -0.07
C SER A 94 2.48 -22.97 -1.42
N SER A 95 1.17 -23.20 -1.46
CA SER A 95 0.41 -23.11 -2.70
C SER A 95 0.44 -21.70 -3.27
N VAL A 96 0.37 -20.69 -2.40
CA VAL A 96 0.45 -19.29 -2.82
C VAL A 96 1.83 -18.99 -3.43
N TYR A 97 2.89 -19.39 -2.76
CA TYR A 97 4.24 -19.16 -3.26
C TYR A 97 4.49 -19.88 -4.58
N GLU A 98 4.04 -21.12 -4.69
CA GLU A 98 4.20 -21.89 -5.92
C GLU A 98 3.46 -21.24 -7.07
N LEU A 99 2.21 -20.84 -6.85
CA LEU A 99 1.41 -20.18 -7.87
C LEU A 99 2.05 -18.86 -8.31
N ALA A 100 2.54 -18.09 -7.35
CA ALA A 100 3.21 -16.83 -7.64
C ALA A 100 4.47 -17.05 -8.47
N GLU A 101 5.28 -18.02 -8.10
CA GLU A 101 6.50 -18.35 -8.83
C GLU A 101 6.18 -18.77 -10.26
N ASN A 102 5.18 -19.60 -10.44
CA ASN A 102 4.78 -20.07 -11.76
C ASN A 102 4.28 -18.94 -12.66
N ASN A 103 3.85 -17.84 -12.08
CA ASN A 103 3.34 -16.69 -12.83
C ASN A 103 4.27 -15.49 -12.75
N ASN A 104 5.51 -15.70 -12.37
CA ASN A 104 6.54 -14.65 -12.30
C ASN A 104 6.17 -13.51 -11.37
N LEU A 105 5.40 -13.78 -10.34
CA LEU A 105 5.02 -12.80 -9.34
C LEU A 105 5.99 -12.88 -8.17
N LYS A 106 6.63 -11.78 -7.85
CA LYS A 106 7.53 -11.71 -6.72
C LYS A 106 6.72 -11.45 -5.45
N VAL A 107 6.89 -12.34 -4.48
CA VAL A 107 6.20 -12.25 -3.19
C VAL A 107 7.16 -11.69 -2.16
N GLN A 108 6.70 -10.67 -1.43
CA GLN A 108 7.42 -10.12 -0.30
C GLN A 108 6.84 -10.70 0.99
N THR A 109 7.70 -10.95 1.96
CA THR A 109 7.27 -11.50 3.24
C THR A 109 7.63 -10.52 4.33
N ASN A 110 6.62 -10.11 5.10
CA ASN A 110 6.84 -9.28 6.27
C ASN A 110 7.17 -10.16 7.47
N THR A 111 7.91 -9.57 8.41
CA THR A 111 8.17 -10.23 9.68
C THR A 111 6.86 -10.41 10.44
N ASN A 112 6.73 -11.52 11.18
CA ASN A 112 5.57 -11.74 12.02
C ASN A 112 5.48 -10.61 13.06
N PRO A 113 4.42 -9.79 13.03
CA PRO A 113 4.34 -8.64 13.93
C PRO A 113 4.29 -9.02 15.41
N GLU A 114 3.89 -10.24 15.72
CA GLU A 114 3.79 -10.68 17.11
C GLU A 114 5.16 -11.05 17.68
N ASN A 115 6.06 -11.49 16.84
CA ASN A 115 7.42 -11.84 17.23
C ASN A 115 8.41 -10.77 16.84
N SER A 116 8.01 -9.85 15.97
CA SER A 116 8.93 -8.84 15.50
C SER A 116 9.07 -7.74 16.52
N THR A 117 10.30 -7.37 16.77
CA THR A 117 10.57 -6.15 17.50
C THR A 117 10.53 -5.01 16.50
N TRP A 118 10.37 -3.80 17.01
CA TRP A 118 10.47 -2.64 16.15
C TRP A 118 11.82 -2.56 15.43
N LEU A 119 12.85 -3.19 16.00
CA LEU A 119 14.15 -3.32 15.35
C LEU A 119 14.07 -4.11 14.05
N ALA A 120 13.35 -5.22 14.07
CA ALA A 120 13.15 -6.03 12.87
C ALA A 120 12.42 -5.22 11.80
N VAL A 121 11.46 -4.41 12.19
CA VAL A 121 10.76 -3.54 11.26
C VAL A 121 11.71 -2.54 10.62
N ILE A 122 12.60 -1.94 11.42
CA ILE A 122 13.58 -1.00 10.92
C ILE A 122 14.53 -1.66 9.92
N VAL A 123 14.98 -2.86 10.22
CA VAL A 123 15.86 -3.62 9.32
C VAL A 123 15.16 -3.90 8.00
N ASN A 124 13.89 -4.21 8.04
CA ASN A 124 13.13 -4.48 6.82
C ASN A 124 12.92 -3.23 5.96
N VAL A 125 12.92 -2.06 6.57
CA VAL A 125 12.77 -0.81 5.86
C VAL A 125 14.08 -0.42 5.16
N VAL A 126 15.18 -0.77 5.75
CA VAL A 126 16.50 -0.53 5.18
C VAL A 126 16.82 -1.56 4.13
#